data_a01212eb1c79a5d605cea352cef3a3c3
#
_entry.id   a01212eb1c79a5d605cea352cef3a3c3
#
_cell.length_a   1.000
_cell.length_b   1.000
_cell.length_c   1.000
_cell.angle_alpha   90.00
_cell.angle_beta   90.00
_cell.angle_gamma   90.00
#
_symmetry.space_group_name_H-M   'P 1'
#
loop_
_entity.id
_entity.type
_entity.pdbx_description
1 polymer ?
#
loop_
_entity_poly.entity_id
_entity_poly.type
_entity_poly.pdbx_seq_one_letter_code
_entity_poly.pdbx_strand_id
1 'polypeptide(L)'
;MVVSMNSFIFNNYGFYPETYTKFDNYYLLKYNNCDYYLYLVESIDKVFFQYTITNNYSCFNTFFLNKYGSIITTINKNNYVLIKSNNKKFDKLFNISYYGELIPCMWKKVWIERSEFINYNYLMLKGKDALLDESIDYYLGLLELSISLLDGYEISTYPAYLSHIVFNSNDYYNPLNIKLDIKERDFGEYLKYLFFTDNYKMEELVSIIEDNKNYYNYQLVLARVLYPNYYFDLFDKILKEECDSSILKNIISKIGEFREFYHFLEVEFSKYCKIKKVLL
;
A
#
# COMPACT_ATOMS: atom_id res chain seq x y z
N MET A 1 -7.82 35.92 -6.01
CA MET A 1 -6.54 36.05 -6.80
C MET A 1 -5.98 34.63 -6.93
N VAL A 2 -5.91 34.10 -8.14
CA VAL A 2 -5.32 32.77 -8.38
C VAL A 2 -3.81 32.95 -8.31
N VAL A 3 -3.17 32.46 -7.25
CA VAL A 3 -1.71 32.47 -7.12
C VAL A 3 -1.18 31.44 -8.12
N SER A 4 -0.27 31.84 -9.02
CA SER A 4 0.35 30.87 -9.92
C SER A 4 1.19 29.85 -9.13
N MET A 5 1.33 28.63 -9.65
CA MET A 5 2.14 27.57 -9.00
C MET A 5 3.57 28.07 -8.72
N ASN A 6 4.18 28.79 -9.64
CA ASN A 6 5.52 29.33 -9.48
C ASN A 6 5.60 30.32 -8.30
N SER A 7 4.63 31.24 -8.20
CA SER A 7 4.57 32.19 -7.07
C SER A 7 4.31 31.48 -5.75
N PHE A 8 3.47 30.43 -5.76
CA PHE A 8 3.22 29.60 -4.59
C PHE A 8 4.51 28.94 -4.08
N ILE A 9 5.25 28.27 -4.96
CA ILE A 9 6.50 27.58 -4.59
C ILE A 9 7.56 28.59 -4.13
N PHE A 10 7.74 29.70 -4.87
CA PHE A 10 8.72 30.71 -4.47
C PHE A 10 8.41 31.33 -3.10
N ASN A 11 7.17 31.71 -2.86
CA ASN A 11 6.77 32.36 -1.61
C ASN A 11 6.94 31.44 -0.40
N ASN A 12 6.71 30.13 -0.55
CA ASN A 12 6.76 29.20 0.57
C ASN A 12 8.08 28.44 0.69
N TYR A 13 8.74 28.11 -0.43
CA TYR A 13 9.91 27.23 -0.43
C TYR A 13 11.20 27.90 -0.97
N GLY A 14 11.09 29.08 -1.57
CA GLY A 14 12.24 29.89 -1.92
C GLY A 14 12.87 29.61 -3.27
N PHE A 15 12.23 28.82 -4.13
CA PHE A 15 12.73 28.54 -5.47
C PHE A 15 11.62 28.63 -6.53
N TYR A 16 12.00 28.83 -7.77
CA TYR A 16 11.11 28.78 -8.93
C TYR A 16 11.32 27.44 -9.64
N PRO A 17 10.30 26.58 -9.76
CA PRO A 17 10.43 25.36 -10.54
C PRO A 17 10.64 25.67 -12.03
N GLU A 18 11.55 24.96 -12.67
CA GLU A 18 11.84 25.06 -14.12
C GLU A 18 10.63 24.57 -14.94
N THR A 19 10.04 23.47 -14.47
CA THR A 19 8.81 22.91 -15.03
C THR A 19 7.95 22.34 -13.91
N TYR A 20 6.64 22.24 -14.17
CA TYR A 20 5.73 21.47 -13.33
C TYR A 20 4.68 20.73 -14.14
N THR A 21 4.30 19.55 -13.68
CA THR A 21 3.25 18.72 -14.28
C THR A 21 2.27 18.34 -13.18
N LYS A 22 0.98 18.50 -13.46
CA LYS A 22 -0.09 18.09 -12.54
C LYS A 22 -0.44 16.63 -12.80
N PHE A 23 -0.49 15.84 -11.74
CA PHE A 23 -1.07 14.51 -11.66
C PHE A 23 -2.30 14.54 -10.75
N ASP A 24 -3.06 13.45 -10.68
CA ASP A 24 -4.31 13.42 -9.90
C ASP A 24 -4.11 13.84 -8.44
N ASN A 25 -3.07 13.33 -7.77
CA ASN A 25 -2.85 13.49 -6.34
C ASN A 25 -1.66 14.40 -5.98
N TYR A 26 -0.87 14.85 -6.94
CA TYR A 26 0.31 15.67 -6.70
C TYR A 26 0.73 16.49 -7.92
N TYR A 27 1.64 17.44 -7.69
CA TYR A 27 2.39 18.12 -8.74
C TYR A 27 3.84 17.65 -8.71
N LEU A 28 4.37 17.21 -9.86
CA LEU A 28 5.80 17.00 -10.06
C LEU A 28 6.44 18.33 -10.47
N LEU A 29 7.42 18.77 -9.71
CA LEU A 29 8.18 20.00 -9.95
C LEU A 29 9.63 19.62 -10.24
N LYS A 30 10.27 20.28 -11.20
CA LYS A 30 11.71 20.12 -11.48
C LYS A 30 12.46 21.39 -11.14
N TYR A 31 13.54 21.24 -10.39
CA TYR A 31 14.42 22.34 -10.02
C TYR A 31 15.84 21.83 -9.72
N ASN A 32 16.87 22.45 -10.37
CA ASN A 32 18.27 22.08 -10.21
C ASN A 32 18.54 20.57 -10.35
N ASN A 33 18.05 19.96 -11.42
CA ASN A 33 18.14 18.52 -11.70
C ASN A 33 17.56 17.61 -10.60
N CYS A 34 16.72 18.14 -9.73
CA CYS A 34 16.00 17.38 -8.71
C CYS A 34 14.50 17.40 -8.99
N ASP A 35 13.85 16.27 -8.71
CA ASP A 35 12.41 16.14 -8.73
C ASP A 35 11.84 16.41 -7.33
N TYR A 36 10.75 17.17 -7.29
CA TYR A 36 9.99 17.48 -6.08
C TYR A 36 8.53 17.12 -6.32
N TYR A 37 7.90 16.52 -5.33
CA TYR A 37 6.50 16.14 -5.37
C TYR A 37 5.72 16.98 -4.37
N LEU A 38 4.79 17.80 -4.83
CA LEU A 38 3.90 18.59 -4.00
C LEU A 38 2.57 17.89 -3.87
N TYR A 39 2.30 17.33 -2.69
CA TYR A 39 1.06 16.63 -2.37
C TYR A 39 0.07 17.53 -1.67
N LEU A 40 -1.21 17.43 -2.04
CA LEU A 40 -2.33 17.88 -1.24
C LEU A 40 -2.62 16.82 -0.17
N VAL A 41 -2.69 17.20 1.10
CA VAL A 41 -2.87 16.26 2.21
C VAL A 41 -4.08 16.64 3.07
N GLU A 42 -4.86 15.64 3.45
CA GLU A 42 -6.08 15.83 4.24
C GLU A 42 -5.79 15.81 5.75
N SER A 43 -4.93 14.89 6.20
CA SER A 43 -4.63 14.68 7.61
C SER A 43 -3.23 15.19 7.98
N ILE A 44 -3.20 16.26 8.73
CA ILE A 44 -1.98 16.86 9.28
C ILE A 44 -1.29 15.89 10.25
N ASP A 45 -2.04 15.27 11.15
CA ASP A 45 -1.49 14.34 12.15
C ASP A 45 -0.84 13.13 11.51
N LYS A 46 -1.44 12.60 10.43
CA LYS A 46 -0.86 11.50 9.65
C LYS A 46 0.49 11.91 9.04
N VAL A 47 0.59 13.11 8.49
CA VAL A 47 1.85 13.62 7.91
C VAL A 47 2.93 13.78 8.98
N PHE A 48 2.60 14.35 10.15
CA PHE A 48 3.55 14.45 11.26
C PHE A 48 4.02 13.09 11.74
N PHE A 49 3.11 12.14 11.86
CA PHE A 49 3.46 10.77 12.21
C PHE A 49 4.44 10.16 11.18
N GLN A 50 4.12 10.27 9.88
CA GLN A 50 4.97 9.77 8.79
C GLN A 50 6.34 10.45 8.78
N TYR A 51 6.39 11.76 8.99
CA TYR A 51 7.65 12.49 9.15
C TYR A 51 8.47 11.93 10.32
N THR A 52 7.85 11.74 11.48
CA THR A 52 8.53 11.24 12.68
C THR A 52 9.16 9.86 12.47
N ILE A 53 8.46 8.95 11.82
CA ILE A 53 8.93 7.57 11.62
C ILE A 53 9.90 7.42 10.44
N THR A 54 9.93 8.36 9.48
CA THR A 54 10.77 8.23 8.26
C THR A 54 11.95 9.17 8.18
N ASN A 55 11.93 10.30 8.89
CA ASN A 55 12.93 11.38 8.75
C ASN A 55 14.38 10.95 9.03
N ASN A 56 14.60 9.95 9.87
CA ASN A 56 15.93 9.45 10.23
C ASN A 56 16.46 8.39 9.24
N TYR A 57 15.72 8.02 8.21
CA TYR A 57 16.10 6.99 7.25
C TYR A 57 16.39 7.57 5.89
N SER A 58 17.65 7.53 5.47
CA SER A 58 18.12 8.06 4.19
C SER A 58 17.64 7.28 2.94
N CYS A 59 16.95 6.15 3.14
CA CYS A 59 16.35 5.41 2.03
C CYS A 59 15.12 6.10 1.46
N PHE A 60 14.35 6.85 2.26
CA PHE A 60 13.16 7.55 1.80
C PHE A 60 13.48 8.88 1.11
N ASN A 61 12.55 9.34 0.27
CA ASN A 61 12.51 10.73 -0.18
C ASN A 61 12.37 11.64 1.04
N THR A 62 12.86 12.87 0.92
CA THR A 62 13.00 13.76 2.07
C THR A 62 11.88 14.79 2.10
N PHE A 63 11.24 15.00 3.25
CA PHE A 63 10.37 16.15 3.49
C PHE A 63 11.14 17.44 3.32
N PHE A 64 10.67 18.32 2.44
CA PHE A 64 11.29 19.61 2.19
C PHE A 64 10.58 20.69 2.98
N LEU A 65 11.27 21.28 3.96
CA LEU A 65 10.68 22.28 4.84
C LEU A 65 10.42 23.59 4.09
N ASN A 66 9.32 24.25 4.44
CA ASN A 66 9.06 25.59 3.94
C ASN A 66 9.99 26.64 4.60
N LYS A 67 9.92 27.89 4.16
CA LYS A 67 10.74 29.01 4.70
C LYS A 67 10.60 29.24 6.20
N TYR A 68 9.53 28.71 6.80
CA TYR A 68 9.24 28.85 8.24
C TYR A 68 9.67 27.62 9.04
N GLY A 69 10.35 26.65 8.40
CA GLY A 69 10.79 25.39 9.02
C GLY A 69 9.68 24.37 9.23
N SER A 70 8.51 24.53 8.61
CA SER A 70 7.40 23.58 8.71
C SER A 70 7.40 22.60 7.53
N ILE A 71 7.02 21.35 7.80
CA ILE A 71 6.76 20.34 6.74
C ILE A 71 5.43 20.58 6.03
N ILE A 72 4.51 21.34 6.62
CA ILE A 72 3.19 21.62 6.07
C ILE A 72 3.10 23.09 5.70
N THR A 73 2.52 23.35 4.53
CA THR A 73 2.16 24.69 4.06
C THR A 73 0.66 24.75 3.83
N THR A 74 -0.02 25.62 4.59
CA THR A 74 -1.48 25.79 4.51
C THR A 74 -1.82 27.04 3.72
N ILE A 75 -2.62 26.89 2.64
CA ILE A 75 -3.14 28.01 1.83
C ILE A 75 -4.61 27.73 1.48
N ASN A 76 -5.46 28.72 1.71
CA ASN A 76 -6.89 28.63 1.38
C ASN A 76 -7.55 27.35 1.96
N LYS A 77 -7.21 26.99 3.19
CA LYS A 77 -7.67 25.78 3.90
C LYS A 77 -7.12 24.44 3.33
N ASN A 78 -6.27 24.49 2.32
CA ASN A 78 -5.61 23.31 1.78
C ASN A 78 -4.22 23.16 2.39
N ASN A 79 -3.86 21.95 2.78
CA ASN A 79 -2.56 21.60 3.34
C ASN A 79 -1.70 20.93 2.28
N TYR A 80 -0.49 21.42 2.13
CA TYR A 80 0.48 20.92 1.15
C TYR A 80 1.75 20.45 1.84
N VAL A 81 2.32 19.37 1.30
CA VAL A 81 3.62 18.83 1.70
C VAL A 81 4.50 18.73 0.47
N LEU A 82 5.73 19.22 0.59
CA LEU A 82 6.72 19.10 -0.47
C LEU A 82 7.73 18.01 -0.12
N ILE A 83 7.89 17.03 -1.01
CA ILE A 83 8.83 15.91 -0.87
C ILE A 83 9.90 16.06 -1.96
N LYS A 84 11.17 16.06 -1.55
CA LYS A 84 12.31 16.03 -2.49
C LYS A 84 12.66 14.59 -2.81
N SER A 85 12.73 14.24 -4.08
CA SER A 85 13.18 12.93 -4.55
C SER A 85 14.65 12.67 -4.20
N ASN A 86 14.98 11.46 -3.80
CA ASN A 86 16.35 10.97 -3.72
C ASN A 86 16.79 10.26 -5.01
N ASN A 87 15.93 10.22 -6.05
CA ASN A 87 16.11 9.57 -7.34
C ASN A 87 16.41 8.06 -7.27
N LYS A 88 16.07 7.42 -6.14
CA LYS A 88 16.18 5.96 -6.01
C LYS A 88 15.07 5.27 -6.76
N LYS A 89 15.41 4.17 -7.41
CA LYS A 89 14.46 3.24 -8.02
C LYS A 89 14.33 2.01 -7.14
N PHE A 90 13.14 1.43 -7.13
CA PHE A 90 12.91 0.16 -6.44
C PHE A 90 13.81 -0.92 -7.07
N ASP A 91 14.62 -1.56 -6.25
CA ASP A 91 15.53 -2.65 -6.63
C ASP A 91 15.29 -3.90 -5.79
N LYS A 92 14.93 -3.76 -4.53
CA LYS A 92 14.66 -4.87 -3.61
C LYS A 92 13.77 -4.45 -2.46
N LEU A 93 13.07 -5.44 -1.91
CA LEU A 93 12.33 -5.28 -0.68
C LEU A 93 13.27 -5.01 0.50
N PHE A 94 12.94 -4.06 1.34
CA PHE A 94 13.63 -3.84 2.61
C PHE A 94 12.67 -3.95 3.79
N ASN A 95 13.19 -4.40 4.92
CA ASN A 95 12.48 -4.42 6.20
C ASN A 95 13.25 -3.56 7.19
N ILE A 96 12.71 -2.39 7.51
CA ILE A 96 13.29 -1.48 8.48
C ILE A 96 12.50 -1.62 9.77
N SER A 97 13.13 -2.20 10.79
CA SER A 97 12.56 -2.27 12.14
C SER A 97 12.49 -0.87 12.75
N TYR A 98 11.35 -0.52 13.31
CA TYR A 98 11.18 0.67 14.12
C TYR A 98 11.56 0.33 15.55
N TYR A 99 12.75 0.74 15.94
CA TYR A 99 13.42 0.27 17.15
C TYR A 99 12.62 0.55 18.42
N GLY A 100 12.46 -0.50 19.24
CA GLY A 100 11.84 -0.41 20.56
C GLY A 100 10.31 -0.46 20.57
N GLU A 101 9.66 -0.38 19.40
CA GLU A 101 8.22 -0.43 19.31
C GLU A 101 7.70 -1.86 19.12
N LEU A 102 6.71 -2.23 19.93
CA LEU A 102 5.92 -3.46 19.76
C LEU A 102 4.48 -3.07 19.41
N ILE A 103 3.93 -3.68 18.38
CA ILE A 103 2.56 -3.43 17.91
C ILE A 103 1.75 -4.72 17.88
N PRO A 104 0.43 -4.65 18.16
CA PRO A 104 -0.45 -5.79 17.91
C PRO A 104 -0.69 -6.00 16.40
N CYS A 105 -0.89 -7.24 16.00
CA CYS A 105 -1.37 -7.54 14.64
C CYS A 105 -2.87 -7.21 14.56
N MET A 106 -3.20 -6.01 14.07
CA MET A 106 -4.58 -5.52 13.96
C MET A 106 -5.33 -6.06 12.74
N TRP A 107 -4.71 -6.86 11.88
CA TRP A 107 -5.28 -7.25 10.59
C TRP A 107 -6.64 -7.92 10.74
N LYS A 108 -6.79 -8.87 11.67
CA LYS A 108 -8.06 -9.58 11.85
C LYS A 108 -9.21 -8.63 12.14
N LYS A 109 -9.01 -7.71 13.10
CA LYS A 109 -10.03 -6.71 13.46
C LYS A 109 -10.37 -5.81 12.27
N VAL A 110 -9.36 -5.23 11.64
CA VAL A 110 -9.53 -4.31 10.49
C VAL A 110 -10.21 -5.02 9.32
N TRP A 111 -9.88 -6.30 9.07
CA TRP A 111 -10.47 -7.05 7.96
C TRP A 111 -11.92 -7.47 8.23
N ILE A 112 -12.28 -7.76 9.49
CA ILE A 112 -13.68 -7.97 9.88
C ILE A 112 -14.50 -6.68 9.65
N GLU A 113 -14.03 -5.55 10.16
CA GLU A 113 -14.67 -4.24 9.94
C GLU A 113 -14.80 -3.93 8.43
N ARG A 114 -13.78 -4.29 7.65
CA ARG A 114 -13.81 -4.14 6.18
C ARG A 114 -14.86 -5.04 5.52
N SER A 115 -14.97 -6.31 5.96
CA SER A 115 -16.00 -7.23 5.47
C SER A 115 -17.40 -6.68 5.71
N GLU A 116 -17.68 -6.20 6.93
CA GLU A 116 -18.96 -5.61 7.29
C GLU A 116 -19.28 -4.38 6.41
N PHE A 117 -18.28 -3.50 6.21
CA PHE A 117 -18.42 -2.32 5.35
C PHE A 117 -18.75 -2.70 3.90
N ILE A 118 -18.02 -3.66 3.31
CA ILE A 118 -18.23 -4.11 1.94
C ILE A 118 -19.63 -4.72 1.80
N ASN A 119 -20.01 -5.65 2.69
CA ASN A 119 -21.31 -6.29 2.67
C ASN A 119 -22.47 -5.27 2.73
N TYR A 120 -22.36 -4.30 3.67
CA TYR A 120 -23.39 -3.26 3.82
C TYR A 120 -23.54 -2.43 2.53
N ASN A 121 -22.44 -1.96 1.97
CA ASN A 121 -22.49 -1.10 0.78
C ASN A 121 -22.87 -1.89 -0.48
N TYR A 122 -22.44 -3.14 -0.60
CA TYR A 122 -22.86 -4.00 -1.72
C TYR A 122 -24.36 -4.20 -1.76
N LEU A 123 -25.05 -4.35 -0.61
CA LEU A 123 -26.52 -4.44 -0.59
C LEU A 123 -27.21 -3.26 -1.28
N MET A 124 -26.62 -2.07 -1.27
CA MET A 124 -27.13 -0.87 -1.97
C MET A 124 -26.89 -0.90 -3.48
N LEU A 125 -25.91 -1.66 -3.95
CA LEU A 125 -25.50 -1.78 -5.35
C LEU A 125 -26.02 -3.05 -6.02
N LYS A 126 -26.46 -4.05 -5.26
CA LYS A 126 -26.89 -5.37 -5.73
C LYS A 126 -27.97 -5.26 -6.80
N GLY A 127 -27.79 -5.97 -7.91
CA GLY A 127 -28.66 -5.96 -9.06
C GLY A 127 -28.51 -4.75 -9.97
N LYS A 128 -27.59 -3.83 -9.68
CA LYS A 128 -27.33 -2.64 -10.51
C LYS A 128 -26.12 -2.82 -11.44
N ASP A 129 -25.26 -3.77 -11.11
CA ASP A 129 -23.99 -3.98 -11.82
C ASP A 129 -23.65 -5.48 -11.88
N ALA A 130 -23.74 -6.05 -13.08
CA ALA A 130 -23.55 -7.49 -13.29
C ALA A 130 -22.13 -7.96 -12.96
N LEU A 131 -21.07 -7.19 -13.27
CA LEU A 131 -19.70 -7.57 -12.98
C LEU A 131 -19.41 -7.58 -11.49
N LEU A 132 -20.00 -6.63 -10.77
CA LEU A 132 -19.90 -6.59 -9.31
C LEU A 132 -20.66 -7.77 -8.69
N ASP A 133 -21.89 -8.04 -9.14
CA ASP A 133 -22.72 -9.14 -8.64
C ASP A 133 -22.07 -10.51 -8.90
N GLU A 134 -21.36 -10.70 -10.03
CA GLU A 134 -20.66 -11.94 -10.37
C GLU A 134 -19.37 -12.15 -9.57
N SER A 135 -18.72 -11.09 -9.11
CA SER A 135 -17.38 -11.19 -8.54
C SER A 135 -17.29 -11.01 -7.02
N ILE A 136 -18.20 -10.26 -6.41
CA ILE A 136 -18.09 -9.84 -5.02
C ILE A 136 -18.01 -11.02 -4.02
N ASP A 137 -18.83 -12.07 -4.25
CA ASP A 137 -18.89 -13.22 -3.34
C ASP A 137 -17.54 -13.99 -3.33
N TYR A 138 -16.86 -14.07 -4.47
CA TYR A 138 -15.53 -14.66 -4.54
C TYR A 138 -14.52 -13.87 -3.69
N TYR A 139 -14.48 -12.55 -3.81
CA TYR A 139 -13.52 -11.74 -3.07
C TYR A 139 -13.86 -11.59 -1.58
N LEU A 140 -15.14 -11.64 -1.21
CA LEU A 140 -15.54 -11.78 0.19
C LEU A 140 -15.11 -13.13 0.75
N GLY A 141 -15.22 -14.22 -0.02
CA GLY A 141 -14.70 -15.52 0.36
C GLY A 141 -13.18 -15.52 0.59
N LEU A 142 -12.39 -14.85 -0.28
CA LEU A 142 -10.95 -14.66 -0.05
C LEU A 142 -10.66 -13.88 1.25
N LEU A 143 -11.45 -12.85 1.54
CA LEU A 143 -11.34 -12.09 2.78
C LEU A 143 -11.61 -12.95 4.01
N GLU A 144 -12.66 -13.75 4.01
CA GLU A 144 -13.00 -14.68 5.10
C GLU A 144 -11.90 -15.71 5.31
N LEU A 145 -11.36 -16.28 4.24
CA LEU A 145 -10.22 -17.19 4.31
C LEU A 145 -8.98 -16.48 4.89
N SER A 146 -8.70 -15.26 4.46
CA SER A 146 -7.60 -14.43 5.01
C SER A 146 -7.76 -14.23 6.53
N ILE A 147 -8.97 -13.91 6.99
CA ILE A 147 -9.30 -13.74 8.42
C ILE A 147 -9.08 -15.05 9.16
N SER A 148 -9.51 -16.19 8.60
CA SER A 148 -9.36 -17.51 9.23
C SER A 148 -7.90 -17.94 9.42
N LEU A 149 -7.00 -17.47 8.56
CA LEU A 149 -5.55 -17.72 8.68
C LEU A 149 -4.91 -16.95 9.84
N LEU A 150 -5.57 -15.92 10.37
CA LEU A 150 -5.08 -15.09 11.48
C LEU A 150 -5.49 -15.62 12.87
N ASP A 151 -6.20 -16.74 12.95
CA ASP A 151 -6.63 -17.30 14.23
C ASP A 151 -5.43 -17.56 15.15
N GLY A 152 -5.45 -16.98 16.35
CA GLY A 152 -4.41 -17.10 17.37
C GLY A 152 -3.27 -16.07 17.26
N TYR A 153 -3.23 -15.24 16.19
CA TYR A 153 -2.21 -14.21 16.03
C TYR A 153 -2.62 -12.83 16.57
N GLU A 154 -3.91 -12.59 16.76
CA GLU A 154 -4.48 -11.33 17.20
C GLU A 154 -4.13 -10.91 18.63
N ILE A 155 -3.75 -11.86 19.47
CA ILE A 155 -3.39 -11.63 20.88
C ILE A 155 -1.89 -11.36 21.08
N SER A 156 -1.09 -11.48 20.04
CA SER A 156 0.37 -11.34 20.10
C SER A 156 0.80 -9.95 19.69
N THR A 157 1.90 -9.48 20.27
CA THR A 157 2.59 -8.28 19.84
C THR A 157 3.84 -8.64 19.04
N TYR A 158 4.17 -7.80 18.08
CA TYR A 158 5.26 -7.99 17.13
C TYR A 158 6.14 -6.75 17.07
N PRO A 159 7.43 -6.90 16.77
CA PRO A 159 8.25 -5.74 16.43
C PRO A 159 7.63 -4.93 15.30
N ALA A 160 7.58 -3.60 15.45
CA ALA A 160 7.09 -2.70 14.43
C ALA A 160 8.12 -2.54 13.31
N TYR A 161 7.64 -2.50 12.09
CA TYR A 161 8.43 -2.24 10.89
C TYR A 161 7.82 -1.10 10.08
N LEU A 162 8.66 -0.33 9.39
CA LEU A 162 8.22 0.62 8.38
C LEU A 162 7.72 -0.16 7.18
N SER A 163 6.43 -0.07 6.93
CA SER A 163 5.71 -0.81 5.90
C SER A 163 4.92 0.13 5.01
N HIS A 164 4.66 -0.28 3.77
CA HIS A 164 3.93 0.55 2.81
C HIS A 164 2.40 0.48 3.05
N ILE A 165 1.74 1.63 2.92
CA ILE A 165 0.26 1.69 2.90
C ILE A 165 -0.24 0.96 1.66
N VAL A 166 0.33 1.31 0.48
CA VAL A 166 0.11 0.65 -0.81
C VAL A 166 1.47 0.27 -1.37
N PHE A 167 1.67 -1.01 -1.72
CA PHE A 167 2.91 -1.46 -2.35
C PHE A 167 2.89 -1.08 -3.84
N ASN A 168 3.81 -0.19 -4.22
CA ASN A 168 4.00 0.26 -5.59
C ASN A 168 5.47 0.62 -5.80
N SER A 169 6.11 0.06 -6.82
CA SER A 169 7.52 0.31 -7.12
C SER A 169 7.84 1.77 -7.40
N ASN A 170 6.92 2.52 -8.00
CA ASN A 170 7.11 3.94 -8.31
C ASN A 170 7.02 4.85 -7.09
N ASP A 171 6.29 4.42 -6.06
CA ASP A 171 6.02 5.20 -4.83
C ASP A 171 6.67 4.57 -3.58
N TYR A 172 7.59 3.62 -3.81
CA TYR A 172 8.22 2.83 -2.75
C TYR A 172 9.00 3.69 -1.75
N TYR A 173 9.67 4.72 -2.20
CA TYR A 173 10.46 5.60 -1.33
C TYR A 173 9.71 6.84 -0.85
N ASN A 174 8.40 6.94 -1.13
CA ASN A 174 7.58 8.07 -0.68
C ASN A 174 7.27 7.94 0.82
N PRO A 175 7.73 8.88 1.67
CA PRO A 175 7.48 8.82 3.10
C PRO A 175 5.98 8.94 3.46
N LEU A 176 5.16 9.57 2.61
CA LEU A 176 3.71 9.65 2.80
C LEU A 176 2.98 8.32 2.58
N ASN A 177 3.67 7.34 2.01
CA ASN A 177 3.16 5.98 1.80
C ASN A 177 3.57 5.01 2.91
N ILE A 178 4.16 5.49 4.00
CA ILE A 178 4.70 4.64 5.09
C ILE A 178 3.78 4.65 6.31
N LYS A 179 3.70 3.48 6.96
CA LYS A 179 3.05 3.25 8.25
C LYS A 179 3.85 2.24 9.07
N LEU A 180 3.51 2.09 10.35
CA LEU A 180 4.00 0.96 11.15
C LEU A 180 3.09 -0.25 10.96
N ASP A 181 3.69 -1.41 10.70
CA ASP A 181 3.01 -2.70 10.62
C ASP A 181 4.00 -3.84 10.93
N ILE A 182 3.55 -5.09 10.93
CA ILE A 182 4.43 -6.25 11.04
C ILE A 182 5.17 -6.48 9.72
N LYS A 183 6.36 -7.09 9.77
CA LYS A 183 7.25 -7.26 8.59
C LYS A 183 6.63 -8.09 7.45
N GLU A 184 5.73 -9.00 7.78
CA GLU A 184 5.04 -9.88 6.84
C GLU A 184 4.16 -9.12 5.85
N ARG A 185 3.73 -7.88 6.21
CA ARG A 185 2.88 -7.06 5.35
C ARG A 185 3.52 -6.80 3.99
N ASP A 186 4.69 -6.21 3.99
CA ASP A 186 5.33 -5.80 2.74
C ASP A 186 5.76 -6.98 1.89
N PHE A 187 6.14 -8.10 2.51
CA PHE A 187 6.46 -9.30 1.78
C PHE A 187 5.22 -9.91 1.10
N GLY A 188 4.08 -9.97 1.79
CA GLY A 188 2.83 -10.41 1.18
C GLY A 188 2.35 -9.49 0.06
N GLU A 189 2.46 -8.16 0.24
CA GLU A 189 2.13 -7.19 -0.82
C GLU A 189 3.09 -7.26 -2.00
N TYR A 190 4.38 -7.52 -1.76
CA TYR A 190 5.38 -7.71 -2.83
C TYR A 190 5.06 -8.93 -3.68
N LEU A 191 4.70 -10.06 -3.07
CA LEU A 191 4.30 -11.26 -3.80
C LEU A 191 3.05 -11.00 -4.67
N LYS A 192 2.04 -10.29 -4.15
CA LYS A 192 0.88 -9.86 -4.94
C LYS A 192 1.29 -8.93 -6.09
N TYR A 193 2.15 -7.96 -5.81
CA TYR A 193 2.66 -7.05 -6.83
C TYR A 193 3.34 -7.80 -7.99
N LEU A 194 4.20 -8.75 -7.67
CA LEU A 194 4.84 -9.60 -8.68
C LEU A 194 3.82 -10.35 -9.53
N PHE A 195 2.80 -10.94 -8.91
CA PHE A 195 1.71 -11.61 -9.60
C PHE A 195 0.94 -10.68 -10.55
N PHE A 196 0.46 -9.54 -10.04
CA PHE A 196 -0.39 -8.64 -10.84
C PHE A 196 0.35 -7.86 -11.93
N THR A 197 1.66 -7.74 -11.83
CA THR A 197 2.51 -7.10 -12.87
C THR A 197 3.13 -8.10 -13.85
N ASP A 198 2.85 -9.40 -13.67
CA ASP A 198 3.46 -10.50 -14.46
C ASP A 198 5.00 -10.46 -14.44
N ASN A 199 5.58 -9.93 -13.36
CA ASN A 199 7.01 -9.67 -13.19
C ASN A 199 7.69 -10.73 -12.31
N TYR A 200 7.45 -12.03 -12.58
CA TYR A 200 8.12 -13.10 -11.86
C TYR A 200 8.33 -14.33 -12.73
N LYS A 201 9.35 -15.10 -12.35
CA LYS A 201 9.51 -16.49 -12.77
C LYS A 201 9.42 -17.39 -11.55
N MET A 202 8.92 -18.60 -11.72
CA MET A 202 8.75 -19.52 -10.58
C MET A 202 10.07 -19.79 -9.86
N GLU A 203 11.18 -19.92 -10.59
CA GLU A 203 12.51 -20.15 -10.03
C GLU A 203 12.98 -18.95 -9.18
N GLU A 204 12.66 -17.72 -9.59
CA GLU A 204 12.96 -16.50 -8.84
C GLU A 204 12.16 -16.42 -7.55
N LEU A 205 10.87 -16.81 -7.59
CA LEU A 205 10.04 -16.89 -6.39
C LEU A 205 10.56 -17.92 -5.38
N VAL A 206 10.97 -19.11 -5.86
CA VAL A 206 11.59 -20.13 -5.01
C VAL A 206 12.83 -19.55 -4.32
N SER A 207 13.73 -18.90 -5.07
CA SER A 207 14.93 -18.26 -4.49
C SER A 207 14.59 -17.21 -3.45
N ILE A 208 13.62 -16.32 -3.74
CA ILE A 208 13.16 -15.30 -2.78
C ILE A 208 12.62 -15.94 -1.50
N ILE A 209 11.87 -17.04 -1.61
CA ILE A 209 11.32 -17.76 -0.46
C ILE A 209 12.44 -18.44 0.35
N GLU A 210 13.37 -19.11 -0.32
CA GLU A 210 14.52 -19.78 0.32
C GLU A 210 15.41 -18.81 1.07
N ASP A 211 15.73 -17.67 0.49
CA ASP A 211 16.55 -16.62 1.10
C ASP A 211 15.91 -16.06 2.38
N ASN A 212 14.59 -16.16 2.50
CA ASN A 212 13.81 -15.63 3.61
C ASN A 212 13.18 -16.69 4.54
N LYS A 213 13.54 -17.98 4.37
CA LYS A 213 12.88 -19.14 5.02
C LYS A 213 12.74 -19.08 6.54
N ASN A 214 13.61 -18.37 7.24
CA ASN A 214 13.60 -18.23 8.71
C ASN A 214 13.25 -16.81 9.16
N TYR A 215 12.89 -15.92 8.24
CA TYR A 215 12.73 -14.52 8.55
C TYR A 215 11.26 -14.14 8.75
N TYR A 216 10.35 -14.70 7.95
CA TYR A 216 8.91 -14.40 7.99
C TYR A 216 8.09 -15.52 8.63
N ASN A 217 6.97 -15.13 9.23
CA ASN A 217 5.88 -16.06 9.52
C ASN A 217 5.04 -16.25 8.25
N TYR A 218 5.25 -17.36 7.56
CA TYR A 218 4.61 -17.62 6.27
C TYR A 218 3.08 -17.78 6.36
N GLN A 219 2.53 -18.14 7.53
CA GLN A 219 1.08 -18.13 7.73
C GLN A 219 0.51 -16.71 7.62
N LEU A 220 1.17 -15.72 8.22
CA LEU A 220 0.80 -14.30 8.12
C LEU A 220 1.03 -13.75 6.71
N VAL A 221 2.10 -14.20 6.04
CA VAL A 221 2.35 -13.83 4.63
C VAL A 221 1.21 -14.33 3.74
N LEU A 222 0.80 -15.60 3.87
CA LEU A 222 -0.31 -16.17 3.10
C LEU A 222 -1.63 -15.45 3.38
N ALA A 223 -1.93 -15.15 4.64
CA ALA A 223 -3.10 -14.34 4.98
C ALA A 223 -3.08 -12.99 4.26
N ARG A 224 -1.91 -12.35 4.17
CA ARG A 224 -1.77 -11.07 3.48
C ARG A 224 -1.87 -11.18 1.96
N VAL A 225 -1.35 -12.25 1.37
CA VAL A 225 -1.50 -12.54 -0.08
C VAL A 225 -2.97 -12.73 -0.44
N LEU A 226 -3.73 -13.49 0.36
CA LEU A 226 -5.16 -13.72 0.13
C LEU A 226 -6.01 -12.47 0.28
N TYR A 227 -5.66 -11.56 1.18
CA TYR A 227 -6.45 -10.35 1.44
C TYR A 227 -6.58 -9.50 0.17
N PRO A 228 -7.79 -9.36 -0.40
CA PRO A 228 -7.98 -8.80 -1.74
C PRO A 228 -8.15 -7.26 -1.72
N ASN A 229 -7.18 -6.54 -1.11
CA ASN A 229 -7.18 -5.08 -1.07
C ASN A 229 -7.29 -4.44 -2.46
N TYR A 230 -6.62 -5.01 -3.46
CA TYR A 230 -6.66 -4.55 -4.86
C TYR A 230 -8.07 -4.54 -5.44
N TYR A 231 -8.93 -5.50 -5.09
CA TYR A 231 -10.33 -5.53 -5.49
C TYR A 231 -11.15 -4.51 -4.69
N PHE A 232 -10.95 -4.45 -3.39
CA PHE A 232 -11.71 -3.55 -2.52
C PHE A 232 -11.39 -2.07 -2.75
N ASP A 233 -10.17 -1.74 -3.17
CA ASP A 233 -9.81 -0.39 -3.58
C ASP A 233 -10.57 0.05 -4.84
N LEU A 234 -10.84 -0.88 -5.78
CA LEU A 234 -11.69 -0.63 -6.94
C LEU A 234 -13.17 -0.57 -6.57
N PHE A 235 -13.63 -1.44 -5.66
CA PHE A 235 -14.99 -1.37 -5.13
C PHE A 235 -15.27 0.02 -4.51
N ASP A 236 -14.35 0.58 -3.74
CA ASP A 236 -14.50 1.91 -3.17
C ASP A 236 -14.60 3.01 -4.24
N LYS A 237 -13.86 2.90 -5.34
CA LYS A 237 -13.94 3.84 -6.45
C LYS A 237 -15.29 3.75 -7.17
N ILE A 238 -15.79 2.53 -7.38
CA ILE A 238 -17.13 2.30 -7.96
C ILE A 238 -18.19 2.88 -7.03
N LEU A 239 -18.11 2.62 -5.73
CA LEU A 239 -19.05 3.14 -4.73
C LEU A 239 -19.10 4.68 -4.71
N LYS A 240 -17.96 5.34 -4.95
CA LYS A 240 -17.83 6.81 -5.02
C LYS A 240 -18.15 7.38 -6.41
N GLU A 241 -18.55 6.53 -7.36
CA GLU A 241 -18.80 6.91 -8.75
C GLU A 241 -17.58 7.53 -9.47
N GLU A 242 -16.37 7.18 -9.02
CA GLU A 242 -15.10 7.63 -9.62
C GLU A 242 -14.76 6.83 -10.90
N CYS A 243 -15.31 5.62 -11.04
CA CYS A 243 -15.15 4.76 -12.21
C CYS A 243 -16.33 3.78 -12.33
N ASP A 244 -16.52 3.20 -13.52
CA ASP A 244 -17.46 2.12 -13.73
C ASP A 244 -16.83 0.74 -13.42
N SER A 245 -17.67 -0.30 -13.30
CA SER A 245 -17.24 -1.66 -12.94
C SER A 245 -16.39 -2.36 -13.99
N SER A 246 -16.31 -1.86 -15.20
CA SER A 246 -15.48 -2.46 -16.26
C SER A 246 -14.01 -2.59 -15.85
N ILE A 247 -13.56 -1.75 -14.89
CA ILE A 247 -12.23 -1.80 -14.29
C ILE A 247 -11.97 -3.14 -13.58
N LEU A 248 -13.00 -3.85 -13.13
CA LEU A 248 -12.89 -5.17 -12.48
C LEU A 248 -12.54 -6.30 -13.44
N LYS A 249 -12.79 -6.15 -14.76
CA LYS A 249 -12.60 -7.22 -15.76
C LYS A 249 -11.20 -7.82 -15.72
N ASN A 250 -10.19 -6.97 -15.61
CA ASN A 250 -8.79 -7.42 -15.59
C ASN A 250 -8.47 -8.27 -14.35
N ILE A 251 -9.03 -7.93 -13.20
CA ILE A 251 -8.82 -8.68 -11.96
C ILE A 251 -9.62 -9.99 -11.98
N ILE A 252 -10.85 -9.94 -12.46
CA ILE A 252 -11.72 -11.12 -12.57
C ILE A 252 -11.11 -12.15 -13.52
N SER A 253 -10.54 -11.73 -14.64
CA SER A 253 -9.90 -12.63 -15.60
C SER A 253 -8.69 -13.38 -15.02
N LYS A 254 -8.05 -12.86 -13.97
CA LYS A 254 -6.89 -13.48 -13.31
C LYS A 254 -7.25 -14.43 -12.15
N ILE A 255 -8.53 -14.68 -11.86
CA ILE A 255 -8.96 -15.52 -10.72
C ILE A 255 -8.32 -16.93 -10.78
N GLY A 256 -8.36 -17.58 -11.94
CA GLY A 256 -7.79 -18.93 -12.10
C GLY A 256 -6.27 -18.94 -11.85
N GLU A 257 -5.56 -18.02 -12.46
CA GLU A 257 -4.10 -17.87 -12.31
C GLU A 257 -3.72 -17.53 -10.86
N PHE A 258 -4.52 -16.70 -10.18
CA PHE A 258 -4.28 -16.35 -8.78
C PHE A 258 -4.44 -17.56 -7.84
N ARG A 259 -5.38 -18.45 -8.11
CA ARG A 259 -5.55 -19.71 -7.34
C ARG A 259 -4.34 -20.61 -7.52
N GLU A 260 -3.82 -20.78 -8.72
CA GLU A 260 -2.61 -21.55 -8.99
C GLU A 260 -1.37 -20.93 -8.33
N PHE A 261 -1.21 -19.62 -8.42
CA PHE A 261 -0.14 -18.88 -7.76
C PHE A 261 -0.19 -19.03 -6.23
N TYR A 262 -1.36 -18.88 -5.63
CA TYR A 262 -1.54 -19.05 -4.19
C TYR A 262 -1.22 -20.48 -3.74
N HIS A 263 -1.70 -21.50 -4.48
CA HIS A 263 -1.40 -22.89 -4.21
C HIS A 263 0.10 -23.19 -4.29
N PHE A 264 0.78 -22.62 -5.29
CA PHE A 264 2.23 -22.70 -5.38
C PHE A 264 2.91 -22.14 -4.12
N LEU A 265 2.50 -20.95 -3.64
CA LEU A 265 3.04 -20.37 -2.41
C LEU A 265 2.78 -21.25 -1.17
N GLU A 266 1.59 -21.84 -1.05
CA GLU A 266 1.28 -22.79 0.04
C GLU A 266 2.24 -23.98 0.04
N VAL A 267 2.50 -24.56 -1.13
CA VAL A 267 3.41 -25.69 -1.26
C VAL A 267 4.84 -25.30 -0.89
N GLU A 268 5.34 -24.18 -1.41
CA GLU A 268 6.69 -23.72 -1.14
C GLU A 268 6.87 -23.37 0.35
N PHE A 269 5.96 -22.62 0.96
CA PHE A 269 6.04 -22.23 2.37
C PHE A 269 5.89 -23.44 3.32
N SER A 270 5.12 -24.47 2.92
CA SER A 270 4.95 -25.69 3.70
C SER A 270 6.24 -26.50 3.87
N LYS A 271 7.26 -26.25 3.04
CA LYS A 271 8.60 -26.86 3.17
C LYS A 271 9.34 -26.36 4.43
N TYR A 272 9.00 -25.17 4.93
CA TYR A 272 9.71 -24.50 6.00
C TYR A 272 8.94 -24.39 7.31
N CYS A 273 7.61 -24.43 7.26
CA CYS A 273 6.77 -24.38 8.47
C CYS A 273 5.43 -25.09 8.27
N LYS A 274 4.78 -25.39 9.38
CA LYS A 274 3.40 -25.93 9.36
C LYS A 274 2.43 -24.79 9.02
N ILE A 275 1.69 -24.95 7.93
CA ILE A 275 0.72 -23.96 7.44
C ILE A 275 -0.69 -24.54 7.58
N LYS A 276 -1.65 -23.73 8.04
CA LYS A 276 -3.08 -24.01 7.95
C LYS A 276 -3.49 -23.90 6.49
N LYS A 277 -3.83 -25.00 5.86
CA LYS A 277 -4.32 -25.01 4.47
C LYS A 277 -5.73 -24.46 4.38
N VAL A 278 -6.01 -23.74 3.31
CA VAL A 278 -7.35 -23.27 2.95
C VAL A 278 -7.68 -23.75 1.54
N LEU A 279 -8.97 -23.99 1.26
CA LEU A 279 -9.46 -24.37 -0.06
C LEU A 279 -9.95 -23.13 -0.79
N LEU A 280 -9.34 -22.81 -1.94
CA LEU A 280 -9.75 -21.72 -2.82
C LEU A 280 -10.68 -22.18 -3.92
#